data_94000a04a787b9bdd2131118dedcf79e
#
_entry.id   94000a04a787b9bdd2131118dedcf79e
#
_cell.length_a   1.000
_cell.length_b   1.000
_cell.length_c   1.000
_cell.angle_alpha   90.00
_cell.angle_beta   90.00
_cell.angle_gamma   90.00
#
_symmetry.space_group_name_H-M   'P 1'
#
loop_
_entity.id
_entity.type
_entity.pdbx_description
1 polymer ?
#
loop_
_entity_poly.entity_id
_entity_poly.type
_entity_poly.pdbx_seq_one_letter_code
_entity_poly.pdbx_strand_id
1 'polypeptide(L)'
;MKHLTPKETSDFLHRNPEAVFIDCRSTIEYYFVGHPVGAIHVAWNDGEDWEVNPHFAAEIWRQVDRDPQRPVVIICRSGHRSVEAGAFLEAEGFQNVINVLHGFE
;
A
#
# COMPACT_ATOMS: atom_id res chain seq x y z
N MET A 1 -10.67 -7.22 3.03
CA MET A 1 -9.48 -6.42 3.40
C MET A 1 -9.35 -6.38 4.91
N LYS A 2 -8.17 -6.70 5.42
CA LYS A 2 -7.87 -6.56 6.86
C LYS A 2 -7.41 -5.14 7.15
N HIS A 3 -7.66 -4.70 8.39
CA HIS A 3 -7.19 -3.40 8.88
C HIS A 3 -6.35 -3.64 10.12
N LEU A 4 -5.09 -3.24 10.09
CA LEU A 4 -4.17 -3.41 11.21
C LEU A 4 -3.67 -2.05 11.71
N THR A 5 -3.47 -1.95 13.02
CA THR A 5 -2.81 -0.78 13.60
C THR A 5 -1.34 -0.75 13.17
N PRO A 6 -0.63 0.38 13.33
CA PRO A 6 0.81 0.41 13.02
C PRO A 6 1.61 -0.64 13.77
N LYS A 7 1.31 -0.87 15.04
CA LYS A 7 2.00 -1.90 15.83
C LYS A 7 1.71 -3.30 15.30
N GLU A 8 0.44 -3.61 15.04
CA GLU A 8 0.05 -4.90 14.47
C GLU A 8 0.68 -5.12 13.10
N THR A 9 0.79 -4.04 12.31
CA THR A 9 1.43 -4.09 11.00
C THR A 9 2.91 -4.44 11.12
N SER A 10 3.61 -3.80 12.05
CA SER A 10 5.02 -4.11 12.30
C SER A 10 5.22 -5.57 12.66
N ASP A 11 4.39 -6.09 13.57
CA ASP A 11 4.45 -7.50 13.97
C ASP A 11 4.13 -8.42 12.79
N PHE A 12 3.15 -8.06 11.97
CA PHE A 12 2.77 -8.83 10.80
C PHE A 12 3.92 -8.92 9.79
N LEU A 13 4.56 -7.78 9.50
CA LEU A 13 5.68 -7.73 8.55
C LEU A 13 6.88 -8.54 9.03
N HIS A 14 7.15 -8.55 10.33
CA HIS A 14 8.22 -9.37 10.90
C HIS A 14 7.94 -10.87 10.77
N ARG A 15 6.68 -11.28 10.92
CA ARG A 15 6.28 -12.68 10.84
C ARG A 15 6.03 -13.16 9.42
N ASN A 16 5.84 -12.23 8.49
CA ASN A 16 5.53 -12.54 7.08
C ASN A 16 6.51 -11.79 6.17
N PRO A 17 7.77 -12.23 6.09
CA PRO A 17 8.79 -11.54 5.29
C PRO A 17 8.48 -11.53 3.79
N GLU A 18 7.59 -12.39 3.32
CA GLU A 18 7.14 -12.41 1.92
C GLU A 18 6.13 -11.31 1.61
N ALA A 19 5.57 -10.65 2.63
CA ALA A 19 4.61 -9.57 2.44
C ALA A 19 5.28 -8.36 1.76
N VAL A 20 4.54 -7.73 0.85
CA VAL A 20 5.01 -6.52 0.17
C VAL A 20 4.38 -5.32 0.86
N PHE A 21 5.22 -4.36 1.27
CA PHE A 21 4.78 -3.16 1.98
C PHE A 21 4.80 -1.98 1.01
N ILE A 22 3.62 -1.42 0.73
CA ILE A 22 3.42 -0.37 -0.27
C ILE A 22 3.02 0.94 0.39
N ASP A 23 3.77 2.00 0.11
CA ASP A 23 3.38 3.37 0.44
C ASP A 23 2.66 3.96 -0.76
N CYS A 24 1.35 4.19 -0.65
CA CYS A 24 0.53 4.65 -1.77
C CYS A 24 0.31 6.18 -1.77
N ARG A 25 1.08 6.91 -0.96
CA ARG A 25 1.02 8.38 -0.97
C ARG A 25 1.62 8.96 -2.24
N SER A 26 1.41 10.25 -2.46
CA SER A 26 1.98 10.94 -3.61
C SER A 26 3.51 10.96 -3.55
N THR A 27 4.13 11.22 -4.70
CA THR A 27 5.59 11.34 -4.82
C THR A 27 6.14 12.43 -3.90
N ILE A 28 5.44 13.58 -3.83
CA ILE A 28 5.86 14.69 -2.95
C ILE A 28 5.87 14.26 -1.50
N GLU A 29 4.80 13.60 -1.04
CA GLU A 29 4.73 13.12 0.34
C GLU A 29 5.83 12.12 0.65
N TYR A 30 6.07 11.18 -0.26
CA TYR A 30 7.07 10.13 -0.07
C TYR A 30 8.47 10.71 0.12
N TYR A 31 8.88 11.64 -0.74
CA TYR A 31 10.22 12.19 -0.71
C TYR A 31 10.42 13.33 0.28
N PHE A 32 9.42 14.20 0.49
CA PHE A 32 9.59 15.42 1.28
C PHE A 32 9.03 15.35 2.70
N VAL A 33 8.08 14.46 2.96
CA VAL A 33 7.53 14.28 4.31
C VAL A 33 8.22 13.11 5.03
N GLY A 34 8.84 12.21 4.27
CA GLY A 34 9.42 10.98 4.79
C GLY A 34 8.53 9.79 4.49
N HIS A 35 9.04 8.58 4.71
CA HIS A 35 8.32 7.34 4.42
C HIS A 35 8.75 6.23 5.37
N PRO A 36 7.92 5.21 5.57
CA PRO A 36 8.25 4.08 6.43
C PRO A 36 9.43 3.28 5.86
N VAL A 37 10.27 2.78 6.76
CA VAL A 37 11.39 1.90 6.37
C VAL A 37 10.83 0.63 5.75
N GLY A 38 11.41 0.23 4.62
CA GLY A 38 11.03 -0.99 3.92
C GLY A 38 9.83 -0.86 2.99
N ALA A 39 9.18 0.31 2.95
CA ALA A 39 8.06 0.52 2.05
C ALA A 39 8.54 0.77 0.61
N ILE A 40 7.83 0.18 -0.34
CA ILE A 40 8.01 0.43 -1.76
C ILE A 40 6.99 1.49 -2.16
N HIS A 41 7.43 2.52 -2.87
CA HIS A 41 6.53 3.60 -3.28
C HIS A 41 5.80 3.24 -4.57
N VAL A 42 4.48 3.15 -4.49
CA VAL A 42 3.59 3.06 -5.66
C VAL A 42 2.42 3.99 -5.39
N ALA A 43 2.45 5.19 -5.98
CA ALA A 43 1.43 6.20 -5.72
C ALA A 43 0.05 5.77 -6.23
N TRP A 44 -0.98 5.96 -5.41
CA TRP A 44 -2.37 5.80 -5.83
C TRP A 44 -2.86 7.05 -6.58
N ASN A 45 -2.68 8.22 -5.97
CA ASN A 45 -2.92 9.52 -6.60
C ASN A 45 -1.61 10.29 -6.66
N ASP A 46 -1.36 10.99 -7.76
CA ASP A 46 -0.14 11.76 -7.92
C ASP A 46 -0.33 12.92 -8.89
N GLY A 47 0.66 13.84 -8.91
CA GLY A 47 0.66 14.97 -9.84
C GLY A 47 -0.24 16.12 -9.41
N GLU A 48 -0.27 17.19 -10.23
CA GLU A 48 -1.02 18.40 -9.95
C GLU A 48 -2.53 18.17 -9.93
N ASP A 49 -3.03 17.33 -10.81
CA ASP A 49 -4.45 17.03 -10.94
C ASP A 49 -4.92 15.93 -10.01
N TRP A 50 -4.03 15.39 -9.19
CA TRP A 50 -4.35 14.34 -8.23
C TRP A 50 -5.03 13.13 -8.86
N GLU A 51 -4.58 12.76 -10.05
CA GLU A 51 -5.18 11.65 -10.79
C GLU A 51 -4.77 10.30 -10.23
N VAL A 52 -5.68 9.33 -10.34
CA VAL A 52 -5.40 7.94 -9.97
C VAL A 52 -4.40 7.35 -10.96
N ASN A 53 -3.37 6.69 -10.44
CA ASN A 53 -2.33 6.06 -11.24
C ASN A 53 -2.91 4.86 -12.02
N PRO A 54 -2.97 4.93 -13.37
CA PRO A 54 -3.55 3.84 -14.16
C PRO A 54 -2.72 2.57 -14.15
N HIS A 55 -1.47 2.64 -13.66
CA HIS A 55 -0.55 1.50 -13.59
C HIS A 55 -0.43 0.92 -12.18
N PHE A 56 -1.24 1.39 -11.25
CA PHE A 56 -1.14 1.02 -9.84
C PHE A 56 -1.17 -0.51 -9.63
N ALA A 57 -2.20 -1.17 -10.12
CA ALA A 57 -2.32 -2.62 -9.97
C ALA A 57 -1.19 -3.37 -10.68
N ALA A 58 -0.82 -2.94 -11.90
CA ALA A 58 0.23 -3.60 -12.68
C ALA A 58 1.58 -3.53 -11.96
N GLU A 59 1.91 -2.40 -11.35
CA GLU A 59 3.14 -2.24 -10.59
C GLU A 59 3.16 -3.16 -9.37
N ILE A 60 2.04 -3.30 -8.67
CA ILE A 60 1.96 -4.16 -7.49
C ILE A 60 1.96 -5.63 -7.88
N TRP A 61 1.32 -6.00 -9.01
CA TRP A 61 1.40 -7.37 -9.51
C TRP A 61 2.85 -7.81 -9.73
N ARG A 62 3.70 -6.91 -10.22
CA ARG A 62 5.13 -7.22 -10.37
C ARG A 62 5.82 -7.42 -9.03
N GLN A 63 5.46 -6.62 -8.03
CA GLN A 63 6.09 -6.72 -6.69
C GLN A 63 5.76 -8.04 -6.00
N VAL A 64 4.58 -8.61 -6.25
CA VAL A 64 4.18 -9.89 -5.65
C VAL A 64 4.47 -11.09 -6.56
N ASP A 65 5.22 -10.91 -7.64
CA ASP A 65 5.54 -11.95 -8.63
C ASP A 65 4.27 -12.61 -9.19
N ARG A 66 3.21 -11.81 -9.36
CA ARG A 66 1.89 -12.23 -9.87
C ARG A 66 1.18 -13.26 -9.00
N ASP A 67 1.57 -13.38 -7.72
CA ASP A 67 0.92 -14.27 -6.77
C ASP A 67 -0.23 -13.51 -6.06
N PRO A 68 -1.50 -13.85 -6.36
CA PRO A 68 -2.65 -13.14 -5.78
C PRO A 68 -2.80 -13.36 -4.27
N GLN A 69 -2.16 -14.37 -3.71
CA GLN A 69 -2.27 -14.70 -2.29
C GLN A 69 -1.18 -14.04 -1.44
N ARG A 70 -0.13 -13.52 -2.07
CA ARG A 70 0.96 -12.87 -1.36
C ARG A 70 0.45 -11.61 -0.67
N PRO A 71 0.71 -11.42 0.64
CA PRO A 71 0.19 -10.28 1.37
C PRO A 71 0.69 -8.95 0.81
N VAL A 72 -0.23 -8.00 0.62
CA VAL A 72 0.07 -6.63 0.21
C VAL A 72 -0.41 -5.71 1.33
N VAL A 73 0.52 -5.05 1.99
CA VAL A 73 0.25 -4.10 3.07
C VAL A 73 0.34 -2.70 2.50
N ILE A 74 -0.73 -1.92 2.61
CA ILE A 74 -0.83 -0.59 2.02
C ILE A 74 -0.94 0.47 3.11
N ILE A 75 -0.09 1.48 3.04
CA ILE A 75 -0.11 2.61 3.95
C ILE A 75 -0.27 3.91 3.16
N CYS A 76 -1.06 4.85 3.72
CA CYS A 76 -1.13 6.21 3.22
C CYS A 76 -0.97 7.17 4.41
N ARG A 77 -1.37 8.43 4.28
CA ARG A 77 -1.19 9.40 5.37
C ARG A 77 -2.15 9.14 6.53
N SER A 78 -3.44 8.97 6.25
CA SER A 78 -4.49 8.88 7.27
C SER A 78 -5.31 7.60 7.22
N GLY A 79 -5.06 6.73 6.25
CA GLY A 79 -5.82 5.49 6.05
C GLY A 79 -6.93 5.57 5.01
N HIS A 80 -7.26 6.75 4.48
CA HIS A 80 -8.36 6.93 3.50
C HIS A 80 -8.00 6.46 2.09
N ARG A 81 -6.88 6.93 1.56
CA ARG A 81 -6.42 6.56 0.22
C ARG A 81 -6.11 5.08 0.12
N SER A 82 -5.53 4.50 1.18
CA SER A 82 -5.18 3.09 1.22
C SER A 82 -6.42 2.19 1.24
N VAL A 83 -7.53 2.65 1.81
CA VAL A 83 -8.80 1.90 1.75
C VAL A 83 -9.32 1.86 0.31
N GLU A 84 -9.32 2.98 -0.39
CA GLU A 84 -9.73 3.03 -1.80
C GLU A 84 -8.81 2.17 -2.68
N ALA A 85 -7.50 2.34 -2.51
CA ALA A 85 -6.50 1.58 -3.26
C ALA A 85 -6.63 0.08 -2.99
N GLY A 86 -6.82 -0.29 -1.72
CA GLY A 86 -6.99 -1.68 -1.33
C GLY A 86 -8.24 -2.31 -1.93
N ALA A 87 -9.37 -1.59 -1.92
CA ALA A 87 -10.60 -2.07 -2.54
C ALA A 87 -10.42 -2.27 -4.05
N PHE A 88 -9.69 -1.37 -4.70
CA PHE A 88 -9.37 -1.51 -6.11
C PHE A 88 -8.54 -2.77 -6.36
N LEU A 89 -7.52 -3.02 -5.54
CA LEU A 89 -6.68 -4.21 -5.69
C LEU A 89 -7.49 -5.50 -5.49
N GLU A 90 -8.39 -5.52 -4.52
CA GLU A 90 -9.26 -6.68 -4.31
C GLU A 90 -10.14 -6.94 -5.54
N ALA A 91 -10.67 -5.89 -6.15
CA ALA A 91 -11.46 -6.00 -7.38
C ALA A 91 -10.61 -6.52 -8.56
N GLU A 92 -9.30 -6.26 -8.53
CA GLU A 92 -8.36 -6.74 -9.55
C GLU A 92 -7.85 -8.15 -9.31
N GLY A 93 -8.24 -8.80 -8.20
CA GLY A 93 -7.91 -10.18 -7.94
C GLY A 93 -6.93 -10.46 -6.81
N PHE A 94 -6.42 -9.41 -6.14
CA PHE A 94 -5.55 -9.60 -4.98
C PHE A 94 -6.37 -10.17 -3.82
N GLN A 95 -5.90 -11.24 -3.20
CA GLN A 95 -6.66 -11.98 -2.20
C GLN A 95 -6.26 -11.70 -0.76
N ASN A 96 -5.18 -10.96 -0.53
CA ASN A 96 -4.66 -10.74 0.81
C ASN A 96 -4.17 -9.29 0.97
N VAL A 97 -5.12 -8.36 0.99
CA VAL A 97 -4.85 -6.92 1.09
C VAL A 97 -5.06 -6.44 2.52
N ILE A 98 -4.10 -5.69 3.03
CA ILE A 98 -4.09 -5.18 4.40
C ILE A 98 -3.91 -3.67 4.38
N ASN A 99 -4.80 -2.96 5.05
CA ASN A 99 -4.72 -1.52 5.23
C ASN A 99 -4.13 -1.19 6.59
N VAL A 100 -3.18 -0.25 6.62
CA VAL A 100 -2.63 0.26 7.89
C VAL A 100 -3.54 1.37 8.40
N LEU A 101 -4.20 1.13 9.53
CA LEU A 101 -5.07 2.11 10.17
C LEU A 101 -4.25 3.34 10.58
N HIS A 102 -4.83 4.53 10.39
CA HIS A 102 -4.24 5.83 10.72
C HIS A 102 -2.99 6.20 9.91
N GLY A 103 -2.49 5.30 9.11
CA GLY A 103 -1.44 5.59 8.13
C GLY A 103 -0.12 6.09 8.73
N PHE A 104 0.60 6.87 7.91
CA PHE A 104 1.89 7.46 8.27
C PHE A 104 1.69 8.93 8.65
N GLU A 105 1.36 9.17 9.91
CA GLU A 105 1.22 10.54 10.42
C GLU A 105 2.27 10.86 11.49
#